data_db3123fd1d2b8396df44292a9242635b
#
_entry.id   db3123fd1d2b8396df44292a9242635b
#
_cell.length_a   1.000
_cell.length_b   1.000
_cell.length_c   1.000
_cell.angle_alpha   90.00
_cell.angle_beta   90.00
_cell.angle_gamma   90.00
#
_symmetry.space_group_name_H-M   'P 1'
#
loop_
_entity.id
_entity.type
_entity.pdbx_description
1 polymer ?
#
loop_
_entity_poly.entity_id
_entity_poly.type
_entity_poly.pdbx_seq_one_letter_code
_entity_poly.pdbx_strand_id
1 'polypeptide(L)'
;MLLEEFEDVAAVIEPNEKPVHDKGEVCETIILSFNGEILKRLIESEEVYQGGYLKSINGQHPWYIYGQGPSKLAVMLAPIGAPMIVGQLEELAARGFKNFIILGSCGVLDRSIEADKIILPAAALRDEGTSYHYAPPGDEVTYDE
;
A
#
# COMPACT_ATOMS: atom_id res chain seq x y z
N MET A 1 -12.82 -5.61 -24.95
CA MET A 1 -13.44 -5.42 -23.60
C MET A 1 -12.67 -4.29 -22.93
N LEU A 2 -13.27 -3.42 -22.13
CA LEU A 2 -12.58 -2.25 -21.53
C LEU A 2 -11.26 -2.60 -20.80
N LEU A 3 -11.18 -3.80 -20.25
CA LEU A 3 -9.97 -4.30 -19.58
C LEU A 3 -8.83 -4.75 -20.52
N GLU A 4 -9.08 -4.75 -21.82
CA GLU A 4 -8.07 -5.11 -22.83
C GLU A 4 -7.55 -3.88 -23.58
N GLU A 5 -8.08 -2.69 -23.26
CA GLU A 5 -7.76 -1.41 -23.89
C GLU A 5 -6.82 -0.60 -22.97
N PHE A 6 -5.66 -1.20 -22.63
CA PHE A 6 -4.64 -0.47 -21.87
C PHE A 6 -3.92 0.52 -22.80
N GLU A 7 -3.88 1.77 -22.38
CA GLU A 7 -3.08 2.82 -23.00
C GLU A 7 -2.17 3.45 -21.93
N ASP A 8 -0.88 3.52 -22.23
CA ASP A 8 0.09 4.20 -21.36
C ASP A 8 0.04 5.71 -21.62
N VAL A 9 -0.99 6.34 -21.10
CA VAL A 9 -1.24 7.78 -21.24
C VAL A 9 -1.38 8.42 -19.86
N ALA A 10 -1.16 9.73 -19.81
CA ALA A 10 -1.33 10.49 -18.57
C ALA A 10 -2.77 10.37 -18.02
N ALA A 11 -2.90 10.24 -16.72
CA ALA A 11 -4.19 10.20 -16.05
C ALA A 11 -4.93 11.53 -16.24
N VAL A 12 -6.27 11.48 -16.23
CA VAL A 12 -7.12 12.69 -16.32
C VAL A 12 -6.96 13.54 -15.04
N ILE A 13 -6.69 12.92 -13.92
CA ILE A 13 -6.46 13.57 -12.61
C ILE A 13 -5.28 12.88 -11.95
N GLU A 14 -4.23 13.64 -11.67
CA GLU A 14 -3.09 13.15 -10.92
C GLU A 14 -3.27 13.37 -9.42
N PRO A 15 -2.81 12.45 -8.55
CA PRO A 15 -2.94 12.60 -7.10
C PRO A 15 -2.30 13.86 -6.53
N ASN A 16 -1.21 14.35 -7.17
CA ASN A 16 -0.48 15.55 -6.77
C ASN A 16 -1.18 16.86 -7.15
N GLU A 17 -2.17 16.82 -8.02
CA GLU A 17 -2.98 18.00 -8.40
C GLU A 17 -4.03 18.33 -7.35
N LYS A 18 -4.34 17.39 -6.46
CA LYS A 18 -5.26 17.64 -5.36
C LYS A 18 -4.58 18.53 -4.30
N PRO A 19 -5.25 19.59 -3.81
CA PRO A 19 -4.69 20.37 -2.72
C PRO A 19 -4.54 19.50 -1.48
N VAL A 20 -3.30 19.25 -1.09
CA VAL A 20 -2.99 18.53 0.15
C VAL A 20 -3.06 19.56 1.29
N HIS A 21 -4.18 19.60 2.01
CA HIS A 21 -4.40 20.55 3.10
C HIS A 21 -3.45 20.30 4.29
N ASP A 22 -3.02 19.06 4.49
CA ASP A 22 -2.03 18.66 5.48
C ASP A 22 -1.15 17.55 4.89
N LYS A 23 0.12 17.88 4.65
CA LYS A 23 1.07 16.88 4.14
C LYS A 23 1.46 15.88 5.20
N GLY A 24 1.35 16.24 6.47
CA GLY A 24 1.85 15.44 7.57
C GLY A 24 3.38 15.29 7.55
N GLU A 25 3.89 14.50 8.46
CA GLU A 25 5.28 14.07 8.45
C GLU A 25 5.43 12.83 7.56
N VAL A 26 6.35 12.91 6.59
CA VAL A 26 6.65 11.85 5.64
C VAL A 26 8.08 11.37 5.85
N CYS A 27 8.28 10.08 5.87
CA CYS A 27 9.59 9.43 5.81
C CYS A 27 9.72 8.62 4.52
N GLU A 28 10.89 8.06 4.26
CA GLU A 28 11.15 7.41 2.99
C GLU A 28 10.33 6.12 2.81
N THR A 29 10.14 5.36 3.89
CA THR A 29 9.50 4.03 3.87
C THR A 29 8.19 4.04 4.63
N ILE A 30 7.17 3.42 4.05
CA ILE A 30 5.88 3.14 4.71
C ILE A 30 5.54 1.66 4.64
N ILE A 31 5.09 1.12 5.77
CA ILE A 31 4.55 -0.23 5.88
C ILE A 31 3.02 -0.16 5.89
N LEU A 32 2.37 -0.82 4.95
CA LEU A 32 0.93 -0.99 4.92
C LEU A 32 0.60 -2.40 5.42
N SER A 33 -0.05 -2.48 6.57
CA SER A 33 -0.41 -3.75 7.21
C SER A 33 -1.90 -4.03 7.09
N PHE A 34 -2.25 -5.21 6.62
CA PHE A 34 -3.64 -5.70 6.66
C PHE A 34 -4.05 -6.18 8.07
N ASN A 35 -3.11 -6.25 9.01
CA ASN A 35 -3.38 -6.66 10.39
C ASN A 35 -3.54 -5.44 11.31
N GLY A 36 -4.79 -5.09 11.62
CA GLY A 36 -5.12 -3.98 12.50
C GLY A 36 -4.65 -4.16 13.95
N GLU A 37 -4.50 -5.39 14.43
CA GLU A 37 -4.00 -5.65 15.79
C GLU A 37 -2.53 -5.28 15.96
N ILE A 38 -1.72 -5.43 14.92
CA ILE A 38 -0.32 -4.97 14.94
C ILE A 38 -0.28 -3.45 15.13
N LEU A 39 -1.04 -2.72 14.30
CA LEU A 39 -1.09 -1.25 14.39
C LEU A 39 -1.62 -0.79 15.75
N LYS A 40 -2.67 -1.43 16.25
CA LYS A 40 -3.24 -1.13 17.57
C LYS A 40 -2.22 -1.29 18.68
N ARG A 41 -1.46 -2.40 18.71
CA ARG A 41 -0.40 -2.64 19.68
C ARG A 41 0.72 -1.60 19.62
N LEU A 42 1.12 -1.19 18.40
CA LEU A 42 2.11 -0.12 18.22
C LEU A 42 1.62 1.22 18.79
N ILE A 43 0.35 1.55 18.60
CA ILE A 43 -0.24 2.77 19.17
C ILE A 43 -0.32 2.68 20.69
N GLU A 44 -0.73 1.54 21.23
CA GLU A 44 -0.84 1.30 22.68
C GLU A 44 0.53 1.25 23.39
N SER A 45 1.60 0.91 22.68
CA SER A 45 2.96 0.92 23.25
C SER A 45 3.56 2.32 23.35
N GLU A 46 2.90 3.35 22.82
CA GLU A 46 3.39 4.72 22.74
C GLU A 46 4.73 4.89 21.97
N GLU A 47 5.12 3.86 21.20
CA GLU A 47 6.34 3.90 20.37
C GLU A 47 6.14 4.65 19.06
N VAL A 48 4.89 4.99 18.72
CA VAL A 48 4.50 5.67 17.51
C VAL A 48 3.69 6.94 17.81
N TYR A 49 3.76 7.90 16.90
CA TYR A 49 2.89 9.07 16.91
C TYR A 49 2.27 9.28 15.54
N GLN A 50 1.11 9.90 15.49
CA GLN A 50 0.45 10.15 14.22
C GLN A 50 1.26 11.14 13.37
N GLY A 51 1.73 10.70 12.20
CA GLY A 51 2.44 11.52 11.24
C GLY A 51 1.51 12.34 10.35
N GLY A 52 0.36 11.79 9.99
CA GLY A 52 -0.64 12.42 9.14
C GLY A 52 -1.78 11.48 8.82
N TYR A 53 -2.56 11.82 7.81
CA TYR A 53 -3.67 10.96 7.34
C TYR A 53 -4.01 11.20 5.87
N LEU A 54 -4.55 10.16 5.23
CA LEU A 54 -5.34 10.30 4.00
C LEU A 54 -6.80 10.51 4.37
N LYS A 55 -7.54 11.24 3.54
CA LYS A 55 -8.95 11.51 3.76
C LYS A 55 -9.79 10.95 2.62
N SER A 56 -10.76 10.14 2.95
CA SER A 56 -11.78 9.64 2.03
C SER A 56 -13.19 9.99 2.55
N ILE A 57 -14.21 9.61 1.79
CA ILE A 57 -15.61 9.72 2.23
C ILE A 57 -15.88 8.86 3.49
N ASN A 58 -15.10 7.81 3.70
CA ASN A 58 -15.22 6.93 4.85
C ASN A 58 -14.45 7.40 6.08
N GLY A 59 -13.84 8.59 6.02
CA GLY A 59 -13.12 9.20 7.13
C GLY A 59 -11.63 9.37 6.88
N GLN A 60 -10.89 9.45 7.98
CA GLN A 60 -9.44 9.60 7.97
C GLN A 60 -8.76 8.23 8.07
N HIS A 61 -7.68 8.07 7.32
CA HIS A 61 -6.82 6.91 7.30
C HIS A 61 -5.42 7.34 7.76
N PRO A 62 -5.15 7.31 9.07
CA PRO A 62 -3.90 7.84 9.62
C PRO A 62 -2.72 6.91 9.34
N TRP A 63 -1.53 7.52 9.15
CA TRP A 63 -0.27 6.80 9.33
C TRP A 63 0.44 7.29 10.58
N TYR A 64 1.22 6.41 11.15
CA TYR A 64 1.98 6.62 12.38
C TYR A 64 3.46 6.49 12.09
N ILE A 65 4.26 7.36 12.70
CA ILE A 65 5.71 7.33 12.59
C ILE A 65 6.29 6.52 13.73
N TYR A 66 7.17 5.58 13.38
CA TYR A 66 7.94 4.76 14.29
C TYR A 66 9.43 5.07 14.14
N GLY A 67 10.17 5.06 15.25
CA GLY A 67 11.61 5.29 15.26
C GLY A 67 12.01 6.76 15.26
N GLN A 68 13.31 7.02 15.11
CA GLN A 68 13.90 8.36 15.15
C GLN A 68 14.98 8.54 14.08
N GLY A 69 15.22 9.79 13.69
CA GLY A 69 16.27 10.15 12.75
C GLY A 69 16.12 9.46 11.38
N PRO A 70 17.21 8.98 10.78
CA PRO A 70 17.19 8.32 9.47
C PRO A 70 16.48 6.96 9.46
N SER A 71 16.29 6.34 10.63
CA SER A 71 15.63 5.04 10.77
C SER A 71 14.10 5.15 10.93
N LYS A 72 13.53 6.33 10.76
CA LYS A 72 12.08 6.51 10.80
C LYS A 72 11.41 5.74 9.68
N LEU A 73 10.30 5.10 10.02
CA LEU A 73 9.38 4.52 9.05
C LEU A 73 7.94 4.85 9.44
N ALA A 74 7.06 4.85 8.47
CA ALA A 74 5.64 5.00 8.71
C ALA A 74 4.94 3.64 8.72
N VAL A 75 3.86 3.54 9.50
CA VAL A 75 2.98 2.37 9.52
C VAL A 75 1.55 2.82 9.34
N MET A 76 0.80 2.14 8.50
CA MET A 76 -0.58 2.44 8.18
C MET A 76 -1.41 1.17 8.02
N LEU A 77 -2.69 1.24 8.33
CA LEU A 77 -3.61 0.15 8.03
C LEU A 77 -3.90 0.11 6.53
N ALA A 78 -3.65 -1.04 5.91
CA ALA A 78 -3.99 -1.27 4.51
C ALA A 78 -5.50 -1.48 4.35
N PRO A 79 -6.15 -0.85 3.37
CA PRO A 79 -7.52 -1.17 3.01
C PRO A 79 -7.60 -2.51 2.26
N ILE A 80 -8.76 -3.16 2.33
CA ILE A 80 -8.99 -4.42 1.62
C ILE A 80 -9.49 -4.12 0.21
N GLY A 81 -8.90 -4.82 -0.76
CA GLY A 81 -9.27 -4.76 -2.18
C GLY A 81 -8.29 -3.98 -3.03
N ALA A 82 -7.99 -4.54 -4.22
CA ALA A 82 -6.99 -3.99 -5.14
C ALA A 82 -7.19 -2.50 -5.48
N PRO A 83 -8.38 -2.03 -5.85
CA PRO A 83 -8.57 -0.61 -6.18
C PRO A 83 -8.32 0.32 -5.00
N MET A 84 -8.64 -0.12 -3.78
CA MET A 84 -8.47 0.70 -2.59
C MET A 84 -7.00 0.80 -2.18
N ILE A 85 -6.27 -0.31 -2.21
CA ILE A 85 -4.84 -0.30 -1.86
C ILE A 85 -4.02 0.47 -2.89
N VAL A 86 -4.31 0.30 -4.18
CA VAL A 86 -3.59 0.99 -5.25
C VAL A 86 -3.83 2.50 -5.18
N GLY A 87 -5.07 2.95 -5.05
CA GLY A 87 -5.37 4.38 -4.87
C GLY A 87 -4.71 4.98 -3.62
N GLN A 88 -4.59 4.19 -2.55
CA GLN A 88 -3.86 4.62 -1.35
C GLN A 88 -2.35 4.75 -1.62
N LEU A 89 -1.76 3.80 -2.37
CA LEU A 89 -0.34 3.85 -2.75
C LEU A 89 -0.03 5.09 -3.60
N GLU A 90 -0.87 5.40 -4.59
CA GLU A 90 -0.72 6.59 -5.42
C GLU A 90 -0.74 7.88 -4.59
N GLU A 91 -1.72 8.01 -3.68
CA GLU A 91 -1.81 9.19 -2.82
C GLU A 91 -0.62 9.31 -1.86
N LEU A 92 -0.10 8.20 -1.33
CA LEU A 92 1.07 8.18 -0.46
C LEU A 92 2.35 8.52 -1.25
N ALA A 93 2.51 7.99 -2.46
CA ALA A 93 3.62 8.34 -3.36
C ALA A 93 3.63 9.83 -3.70
N ALA A 94 2.47 10.40 -4.01
CA ALA A 94 2.32 11.84 -4.27
C ALA A 94 2.64 12.72 -3.04
N ARG A 95 2.56 12.18 -1.82
CA ARG A 95 2.98 12.85 -0.58
C ARG A 95 4.48 12.79 -0.35
N GLY A 96 5.20 11.88 -1.01
CA GLY A 96 6.64 11.76 -0.94
C GLY A 96 7.18 10.46 -0.33
N PHE A 97 6.35 9.50 0.01
CA PHE A 97 6.82 8.15 0.33
C PHE A 97 7.41 7.50 -0.93
N LYS A 98 8.52 6.78 -0.76
CA LYS A 98 9.26 6.17 -1.88
C LYS A 98 9.25 4.65 -1.83
N ASN A 99 9.35 4.08 -0.62
CA ASN A 99 9.42 2.66 -0.42
C ASN A 99 8.16 2.16 0.26
N PHE A 100 7.53 1.15 -0.31
CA PHE A 100 6.26 0.58 0.17
C PHE A 100 6.47 -0.88 0.53
N ILE A 101 6.16 -1.24 1.77
CA ILE A 101 6.17 -2.63 2.23
C ILE A 101 4.74 -3.01 2.57
N ILE A 102 4.19 -3.98 1.88
CA ILE A 102 2.83 -4.47 2.12
C ILE A 102 2.91 -5.77 2.90
N LEU A 103 2.32 -5.78 4.11
CA LEU A 103 2.30 -6.91 5.01
C LEU A 103 0.89 -7.47 5.15
N GLY A 104 0.77 -8.76 4.88
CA GLY A 104 -0.48 -9.49 5.04
C GLY A 104 -0.24 -10.93 5.48
N SER A 105 -1.33 -11.67 5.65
CA SER A 105 -1.30 -13.13 5.82
C SER A 105 -1.92 -13.78 4.59
N CYS A 106 -1.46 -14.96 4.25
CA CYS A 106 -2.01 -15.74 3.14
C CYS A 106 -2.40 -17.15 3.59
N GLY A 107 -3.37 -17.73 2.90
CA GLY A 107 -3.66 -19.15 2.98
C GLY A 107 -2.66 -19.92 2.10
N VAL A 108 -1.99 -20.90 2.69
CA VAL A 108 -1.03 -21.74 1.97
C VAL A 108 -1.75 -22.93 1.35
N LEU A 109 -1.66 -23.07 0.04
CA LEU A 109 -2.28 -24.17 -0.71
C LEU A 109 -1.31 -25.34 -0.94
N ASP A 110 -0.01 -25.11 -0.86
CA ASP A 110 1.02 -26.13 -1.02
C ASP A 110 1.51 -26.63 0.36
N ARG A 111 1.37 -27.92 0.61
CA ARG A 111 1.77 -28.56 1.87
C ARG A 111 3.29 -28.60 2.12
N SER A 112 4.10 -28.36 1.10
CA SER A 112 5.55 -28.26 1.25
C SER A 112 6.02 -26.96 1.88
N ILE A 113 5.17 -25.94 1.89
CA ILE A 113 5.46 -24.65 2.53
C ILE A 113 5.22 -24.79 4.04
N GLU A 114 6.30 -24.67 4.81
CA GLU A 114 6.23 -24.75 6.27
C GLU A 114 5.46 -23.57 6.86
N ALA A 115 4.79 -23.83 7.97
CA ALA A 115 4.13 -22.77 8.74
C ALA A 115 5.15 -21.75 9.30
N ASP A 116 4.67 -20.56 9.61
CA ASP A 116 5.46 -19.47 10.24
C ASP A 116 6.65 -18.98 9.40
N LYS A 117 6.59 -19.13 8.10
CA LYS A 117 7.57 -18.55 7.17
C LYS A 117 7.10 -17.20 6.65
N ILE A 118 8.05 -16.31 6.39
CA ILE A 118 7.82 -15.11 5.59
C ILE A 118 7.89 -15.53 4.13
N ILE A 119 6.81 -15.26 3.39
CA ILE A 119 6.70 -15.54 1.97
C ILE A 119 6.85 -14.23 1.21
N LEU A 120 7.78 -14.17 0.28
CA LEU A 120 7.89 -13.09 -0.69
C LEU A 120 7.32 -13.61 -2.02
N PRO A 121 6.18 -13.10 -2.49
CA PRO A 121 5.63 -13.51 -3.78
C PRO A 121 6.57 -13.10 -4.92
N ALA A 122 6.77 -13.97 -5.90
CA ALA A 122 7.54 -13.67 -7.12
C ALA A 122 6.64 -13.19 -8.27
N ALA A 123 5.38 -13.63 -8.26
CA ALA A 123 4.39 -13.25 -9.27
C ALA A 123 2.98 -13.30 -8.68
N ALA A 124 2.03 -12.68 -9.34
CA ALA A 124 0.62 -12.73 -9.02
C ALA A 124 -0.22 -12.97 -10.28
N LEU A 125 -1.18 -13.90 -10.18
CA LEU A 125 -2.19 -14.08 -11.23
C LEU A 125 -3.15 -12.89 -11.23
N ARG A 126 -3.53 -12.45 -12.41
CA ARG A 126 -4.40 -11.29 -12.63
C ARG A 126 -5.85 -11.72 -12.78
N ASP A 127 -6.48 -12.05 -11.67
CA ASP A 127 -7.90 -12.43 -11.62
C ASP A 127 -8.72 -11.32 -10.94
N GLU A 128 -8.45 -10.07 -11.30
CA GLU A 128 -9.11 -8.86 -10.79
C GLU A 128 -9.11 -7.77 -11.88
N GLY A 129 -9.75 -6.65 -11.64
CA GLY A 129 -9.91 -5.59 -12.66
C GLY A 129 -8.89 -4.45 -12.59
N THR A 130 -8.25 -4.26 -11.44
CA THR A 130 -7.44 -3.05 -11.16
C THR A 130 -6.12 -3.05 -11.93
N SER A 131 -5.42 -4.18 -11.98
CA SER A 131 -4.11 -4.28 -12.63
C SER A 131 -4.15 -3.99 -14.13
N TYR A 132 -5.29 -4.14 -14.78
CA TYR A 132 -5.48 -3.81 -16.20
C TYR A 132 -5.46 -2.32 -16.48
N HIS A 133 -5.54 -1.46 -15.47
CA HIS A 133 -5.35 -0.01 -15.58
C HIS A 133 -3.88 0.41 -15.45
N TYR A 134 -2.98 -0.52 -15.07
CA TYR A 134 -1.57 -0.25 -14.80
C TYR A 134 -0.60 -1.04 -15.69
N ALA A 135 -1.07 -2.10 -16.33
CA ALA A 135 -0.24 -2.95 -17.18
C ALA A 135 -1.04 -3.52 -18.35
N PRO A 136 -0.39 -3.78 -19.49
CA PRO A 136 -1.03 -4.42 -20.65
C PRO A 136 -1.72 -5.73 -20.27
N PRO A 137 -2.69 -6.20 -21.07
CA PRO A 137 -3.35 -7.50 -20.86
C PRO A 137 -2.35 -8.65 -20.71
N GLY A 138 -2.62 -9.56 -19.78
CA GLY A 138 -1.79 -10.73 -19.48
C GLY A 138 -2.38 -11.49 -18.30
N ASP A 139 -1.92 -12.73 -18.10
CA ASP A 139 -2.45 -13.62 -17.07
C ASP A 139 -1.77 -13.42 -15.71
N GLU A 140 -0.56 -12.90 -15.71
CA GLU A 140 0.20 -12.66 -14.47
C GLU A 140 1.03 -11.37 -14.55
N VAL A 141 1.43 -10.90 -13.38
CA VAL A 141 2.40 -9.82 -13.17
C VAL A 141 3.53 -10.38 -12.35
N THR A 142 4.76 -10.18 -12.81
CA THR A 142 5.99 -10.53 -12.09
C THR A 142 6.59 -9.30 -11.43
N TYR A 143 7.36 -9.49 -10.38
CA TYR A 143 8.19 -8.41 -9.84
C TYR A 143 9.44 -8.27 -10.72
N ASP A 144 9.79 -7.04 -11.06
CA ASP A 144 11.09 -6.73 -11.61
C ASP A 144 12.16 -6.85 -10.52
N GLU A 145 13.31 -7.45 -10.87
CA GLU A 145 14.46 -7.57 -9.96
C GLU A 145 15.16 -6.23 -9.71
#